data_1868e3fc96839dc971e7e0e38464535a
#
_entry.id   1868e3fc96839dc971e7e0e38464535a
#
_cell.length_a   1.000
_cell.length_b   1.000
_cell.length_c   1.000
_cell.angle_alpha   90.00
_cell.angle_beta   90.00
_cell.angle_gamma   90.00
#
_symmetry.space_group_name_H-M   'P 1'
#
loop_
_entity.id
_entity.type
_entity.pdbx_description
1 polymer ?
#
loop_
_entity_poly.entity_id
_entity_poly.type
_entity_poly.pdbx_seq_one_letter_code
_entity_poly.pdbx_strand_id
1 'polypeptide(L)'
;MTMARSGVKTRMLILSDTHGLPLEDKLPKQPIDVAIHCGDLTEESKLDEFRVTLRNLQAIDAPLKLVIAGNHDFTLDTPVFRKILEEATPSIDEQLMRKEYGEYDEARGLFMEAQSQGIRFLDEGTHRFLLGNGGTLCVYASPCTPSLGESGFQYHPSQGHFYDIEEDTDSVITHGPPQGIMGQNTFTGKGWLFGSLRSRRPSTAKAPLLRSHP
;
A
#
# COMPACT_ATOMS: atom_id res chain seq x y z
N MET A 1 33.30 21.67 -4.69
CA MET A 1 32.96 20.85 -5.87
C MET A 1 31.91 19.83 -5.42
N THR A 2 30.65 20.11 -5.68
CA THR A 2 29.56 19.17 -5.36
C THR A 2 29.50 18.16 -6.49
N MET A 3 29.95 16.94 -6.24
CA MET A 3 29.79 15.86 -7.23
C MET A 3 28.28 15.65 -7.45
N ALA A 4 27.84 15.84 -8.68
CA ALA A 4 26.50 15.43 -9.08
C ALA A 4 26.41 13.90 -8.88
N ARG A 5 25.57 13.43 -7.95
CA ARG A 5 25.25 12.01 -7.84
C ARG A 5 24.57 11.59 -9.14
N SER A 6 25.20 10.73 -9.90
CA SER A 6 24.57 10.11 -11.08
C SER A 6 23.35 9.31 -10.57
N GLY A 7 22.15 9.70 -11.01
CA GLY A 7 20.93 8.97 -10.69
C GLY A 7 20.98 7.57 -11.29
N VAL A 8 20.57 6.55 -10.53
CA VAL A 8 20.41 5.19 -11.02
C VAL A 8 19.03 5.05 -11.64
N LYS A 9 18.97 4.66 -12.92
CA LYS A 9 17.68 4.43 -13.60
C LYS A 9 17.01 3.19 -13.00
N THR A 10 15.83 3.36 -12.43
CA THR A 10 15.06 2.31 -11.79
C THR A 10 13.71 2.16 -12.51
N ARG A 11 13.36 0.95 -12.92
CA ARG A 11 12.07 0.62 -13.53
C ARG A 11 11.12 0.15 -12.47
N MET A 12 9.96 0.80 -12.38
CA MET A 12 8.92 0.48 -11.44
C MET A 12 7.66 -0.03 -12.16
N LEU A 13 7.08 -1.11 -11.67
CA LEU A 13 5.74 -1.57 -11.99
C LEU A 13 4.81 -1.14 -10.87
N ILE A 14 3.71 -0.50 -11.21
CA ILE A 14 2.73 -0.02 -10.23
C ILE A 14 1.41 -0.71 -10.49
N LEU A 15 0.86 -1.30 -9.43
CA LEU A 15 -0.40 -2.04 -9.40
C LEU A 15 -1.28 -1.48 -8.29
N SER A 16 -2.58 -1.57 -8.45
CA SER A 16 -3.58 -1.25 -7.43
C SER A 16 -4.88 -1.97 -7.71
N ASP A 17 -5.71 -2.17 -6.69
CA ASP A 17 -7.09 -2.64 -6.84
C ASP A 17 -7.18 -3.94 -7.67
N THR A 18 -6.33 -4.91 -7.37
CA THR A 18 -6.32 -6.17 -8.10
C THR A 18 -7.37 -7.16 -7.61
N HIS A 19 -7.84 -7.01 -6.36
CA HIS A 19 -8.92 -7.82 -5.78
C HIS A 19 -8.75 -9.32 -6.02
N GLY A 20 -7.51 -9.81 -5.90
CA GLY A 20 -7.20 -11.22 -6.14
C GLY A 20 -7.33 -11.68 -7.59
N LEU A 21 -7.53 -10.79 -8.56
CA LEU A 21 -7.63 -11.16 -9.97
C LEU A 21 -6.27 -11.58 -10.55
N PRO A 22 -6.24 -12.58 -11.46
CA PRO A 22 -5.01 -13.00 -12.13
C PRO A 22 -4.36 -11.88 -12.94
N LEU A 23 -3.02 -11.78 -12.86
CA LEU A 23 -2.22 -10.75 -13.54
C LEU A 23 -1.42 -11.27 -14.72
N GLU A 24 -1.34 -12.59 -14.93
CA GLU A 24 -0.38 -13.28 -15.81
C GLU A 24 -0.30 -12.68 -17.22
N ASP A 25 -1.45 -12.37 -17.83
CA ASP A 25 -1.48 -11.78 -19.20
C ASP A 25 -1.24 -10.28 -19.25
N LYS A 26 -1.13 -9.61 -18.10
CA LYS A 26 -1.02 -8.15 -17.97
C LYS A 26 0.38 -7.69 -17.56
N LEU A 27 1.25 -8.63 -17.21
CA LEU A 27 2.58 -8.31 -16.73
C LEU A 27 3.51 -7.87 -17.88
N PRO A 28 4.31 -6.82 -17.69
CA PRO A 28 5.26 -6.38 -18.70
C PRO A 28 6.37 -7.43 -18.88
N LYS A 29 6.81 -7.63 -20.13
CA LYS A 29 7.91 -8.53 -20.46
C LYS A 29 9.30 -7.94 -20.18
N GLN A 30 9.36 -6.66 -19.78
CA GLN A 30 10.62 -5.98 -19.50
C GLN A 30 11.04 -6.20 -18.06
N PRO A 31 12.35 -6.29 -17.76
CA PRO A 31 12.85 -6.38 -16.41
C PRO A 31 12.36 -5.22 -15.55
N ILE A 32 11.93 -5.50 -14.32
CA ILE A 32 11.42 -4.56 -13.34
C ILE A 32 12.36 -4.58 -12.14
N ASP A 33 12.79 -3.41 -11.67
CA ASP A 33 13.62 -3.31 -10.48
C ASP A 33 12.78 -3.37 -9.20
N VAL A 34 11.60 -2.72 -9.22
CA VAL A 34 10.68 -2.66 -8.07
C VAL A 34 9.24 -2.78 -8.57
N ALA A 35 8.46 -3.71 -8.02
CA ALA A 35 7.02 -3.71 -8.16
C ALA A 35 6.38 -3.08 -6.92
N ILE A 36 5.32 -2.31 -7.08
CA ILE A 36 4.59 -1.65 -5.99
C ILE A 36 3.11 -1.97 -6.15
N HIS A 37 2.50 -2.50 -5.11
CA HIS A 37 1.05 -2.70 -5.04
C HIS A 37 0.45 -1.73 -4.03
N CYS A 38 -0.44 -0.86 -4.48
CA CYS A 38 -0.98 0.27 -3.74
C CYS A 38 -2.30 -0.04 -2.98
N GLY A 39 -2.53 -1.29 -2.60
CA GLY A 39 -3.69 -1.70 -1.79
C GLY A 39 -4.85 -2.28 -2.60
N ASP A 40 -5.89 -2.69 -1.89
CA ASP A 40 -7.01 -3.51 -2.37
C ASP A 40 -6.51 -4.78 -3.05
N LEU A 41 -5.81 -5.57 -2.23
CA LEU A 41 -5.22 -6.86 -2.58
C LEU A 41 -6.29 -7.92 -2.79
N THR A 42 -7.39 -7.77 -2.04
CA THR A 42 -8.50 -8.70 -1.92
C THR A 42 -9.83 -8.00 -2.19
N GLU A 43 -10.89 -8.75 -2.45
CA GLU A 43 -12.25 -8.24 -2.53
C GLU A 43 -12.94 -8.25 -1.16
N GLU A 44 -12.82 -9.36 -0.43
CA GLU A 44 -13.50 -9.60 0.84
C GLU A 44 -12.56 -9.89 2.00
N SER A 45 -11.26 -9.63 1.86
CA SER A 45 -10.23 -9.85 2.89
C SER A 45 -10.07 -11.30 3.35
N LYS A 46 -10.43 -12.28 2.52
CA LYS A 46 -10.30 -13.71 2.83
C LYS A 46 -8.87 -14.20 2.68
N LEU A 47 -8.48 -15.18 3.50
CA LEU A 47 -7.14 -15.78 3.43
C LEU A 47 -6.79 -16.34 2.04
N ASP A 48 -7.75 -16.97 1.38
CA ASP A 48 -7.52 -17.53 0.04
C ASP A 48 -7.28 -16.46 -1.01
N GLU A 49 -7.91 -15.29 -0.89
CA GLU A 49 -7.67 -14.15 -1.77
C GLU A 49 -6.25 -13.60 -1.57
N PHE A 50 -5.76 -13.48 -0.32
CA PHE A 50 -4.36 -13.11 -0.05
C PHE A 50 -3.39 -14.12 -0.64
N ARG A 51 -3.69 -15.42 -0.56
CA ARG A 51 -2.85 -16.46 -1.20
C ARG A 51 -2.81 -16.32 -2.72
N VAL A 52 -3.94 -15.93 -3.36
CA VAL A 52 -3.96 -15.62 -4.80
C VAL A 52 -3.10 -14.40 -5.10
N THR A 53 -3.27 -13.32 -4.36
CA THR A 53 -2.49 -12.10 -4.52
C THR A 53 -0.99 -12.35 -4.34
N LEU A 54 -0.59 -13.15 -3.35
CA LEU A 54 0.81 -13.51 -3.16
C LEU A 54 1.37 -14.30 -4.35
N ARG A 55 0.60 -15.25 -4.92
CA ARG A 55 1.00 -15.95 -6.15
C ARG A 55 1.18 -14.98 -7.33
N ASN A 56 0.27 -14.03 -7.48
CA ASN A 56 0.39 -12.99 -8.51
C ASN A 56 1.65 -12.15 -8.33
N LEU A 57 1.96 -11.73 -7.10
CA LEU A 57 3.17 -10.98 -6.78
C LEU A 57 4.44 -11.80 -7.02
N GLN A 58 4.41 -13.10 -6.69
CA GLN A 58 5.52 -14.01 -6.95
C GLN A 58 5.82 -14.17 -8.44
N ALA A 59 4.78 -14.16 -9.27
CA ALA A 59 4.91 -14.25 -10.73
C ALA A 59 5.55 -13.01 -11.38
N ILE A 60 5.59 -11.87 -10.68
CA ILE A 60 6.25 -10.66 -11.18
C ILE A 60 7.77 -10.84 -11.12
N ASP A 61 8.44 -10.69 -12.26
CA ASP A 61 9.90 -10.72 -12.36
C ASP A 61 10.50 -9.38 -11.86
N ALA A 62 10.49 -9.20 -10.54
CA ALA A 62 11.09 -8.09 -9.83
C ALA A 62 11.76 -8.57 -8.55
N PRO A 63 13.00 -8.14 -8.24
CA PRO A 63 13.68 -8.55 -7.01
C PRO A 63 13.06 -7.96 -5.75
N LEU A 64 12.38 -6.82 -5.84
CA LEU A 64 11.70 -6.16 -4.73
C LEU A 64 10.25 -5.87 -5.10
N LYS A 65 9.33 -6.27 -4.21
CA LYS A 65 7.89 -6.05 -4.35
C LYS A 65 7.37 -5.41 -3.07
N LEU A 66 6.99 -4.14 -3.15
CA LEU A 66 6.45 -3.35 -2.03
C LEU A 66 4.93 -3.42 -2.08
N VAL A 67 4.31 -3.67 -0.94
CA VAL A 67 2.86 -3.89 -0.85
C VAL A 67 2.32 -3.12 0.35
N ILE A 68 1.28 -2.33 0.13
CA ILE A 68 0.45 -1.76 1.20
C ILE A 68 -0.94 -2.38 1.15
N ALA A 69 -1.67 -2.30 2.24
CA ALA A 69 -3.09 -2.66 2.27
C ALA A 69 -3.97 -1.56 1.64
N GLY A 70 -5.21 -1.90 1.34
CA GLY A 70 -6.29 -0.99 1.02
C GLY A 70 -7.49 -1.21 1.95
N ASN A 71 -8.59 -0.54 1.68
CA ASN A 71 -9.76 -0.64 2.55
C ASN A 71 -10.48 -2.00 2.47
N HIS A 72 -10.33 -2.74 1.38
CA HIS A 72 -10.84 -4.10 1.27
C HIS A 72 -10.04 -5.12 2.08
N ASP A 73 -8.82 -4.79 2.51
CA ASP A 73 -7.89 -5.70 3.19
C ASP A 73 -8.04 -5.62 4.72
N PHE A 74 -9.27 -5.55 5.23
CA PHE A 74 -9.57 -5.22 6.63
C PHE A 74 -9.03 -6.23 7.65
N THR A 75 -8.78 -7.50 7.28
CA THR A 75 -8.16 -8.49 8.19
C THR A 75 -6.68 -8.19 8.47
N LEU A 76 -6.05 -7.33 7.65
CA LEU A 76 -4.71 -6.78 7.92
C LEU A 76 -4.73 -5.61 8.92
N ASP A 77 -5.92 -5.05 9.20
CA ASP A 77 -6.18 -4.04 10.23
C ASP A 77 -6.82 -4.73 11.47
N THR A 78 -5.98 -5.29 12.33
CA THR A 78 -6.43 -6.09 13.47
C THR A 78 -7.44 -5.38 14.37
N PRO A 79 -7.31 -4.07 14.72
CA PRO A 79 -8.33 -3.33 15.45
C PRO A 79 -9.68 -3.31 14.76
N VAL A 80 -9.71 -3.02 13.45
CA VAL A 80 -10.95 -2.98 12.67
C VAL A 80 -11.56 -4.37 12.55
N PHE A 81 -10.75 -5.39 12.28
CA PHE A 81 -11.23 -6.76 12.19
C PHE A 81 -11.89 -7.24 13.49
N ARG A 82 -11.30 -6.92 14.66
CA ARG A 82 -11.93 -7.19 15.97
C ARG A 82 -13.27 -6.51 16.11
N LYS A 83 -13.34 -5.22 15.80
CA LYS A 83 -14.59 -4.45 15.88
C LYS A 83 -15.68 -5.05 15.00
N ILE A 84 -15.36 -5.42 13.76
CA ILE A 84 -16.30 -6.07 12.83
C ILE A 84 -16.88 -7.35 13.44
N LEU A 85 -16.05 -8.18 14.08
CA LEU A 85 -16.49 -9.43 14.70
C LEU A 85 -17.34 -9.20 15.95
N GLU A 86 -16.99 -8.21 16.78
CA GLU A 86 -17.73 -7.86 17.99
C GLU A 86 -19.12 -7.25 17.69
N GLU A 87 -19.24 -6.49 16.62
CA GLU A 87 -20.47 -5.80 16.22
C GLU A 87 -21.38 -6.65 15.32
N ALA A 88 -20.91 -7.78 14.83
CA ALA A 88 -21.68 -8.64 13.94
C ALA A 88 -22.98 -9.15 14.58
N THR A 89 -24.12 -8.86 13.94
CA THR A 89 -25.44 -9.28 14.40
C THR A 89 -26.23 -9.85 13.20
N PRO A 90 -26.67 -11.13 13.21
CA PRO A 90 -26.40 -12.16 14.24
C PRO A 90 -24.91 -12.49 14.35
N SER A 91 -24.52 -13.11 15.48
CA SER A 91 -23.14 -13.54 15.71
C SER A 91 -22.66 -14.45 14.57
N ILE A 92 -21.46 -14.19 14.10
CA ILE A 92 -20.83 -14.99 13.03
C ILE A 92 -20.51 -16.39 13.56
N ASP A 93 -20.69 -17.42 12.74
CA ASP A 93 -20.19 -18.75 13.02
C ASP A 93 -18.65 -18.70 13.11
N GLU A 94 -18.11 -18.96 14.31
CA GLU A 94 -16.67 -18.88 14.57
C GLU A 94 -15.85 -19.84 13.69
N GLN A 95 -16.37 -21.03 13.37
CA GLN A 95 -15.65 -21.99 12.53
C GLN A 95 -15.58 -21.49 11.06
N LEU A 96 -16.68 -20.94 10.57
CA LEU A 96 -16.72 -20.35 9.24
C LEU A 96 -15.80 -19.12 9.16
N MET A 97 -15.86 -18.25 10.18
CA MET A 97 -15.00 -17.07 10.26
C MET A 97 -13.52 -17.44 10.22
N ARG A 98 -13.09 -18.38 11.07
CA ARG A 98 -11.70 -18.86 11.08
C ARG A 98 -11.28 -19.49 9.76
N LYS A 99 -12.18 -20.21 9.13
CA LYS A 99 -11.90 -20.84 7.83
C LYS A 99 -11.68 -19.81 6.73
N GLU A 100 -12.53 -18.79 6.66
CA GLU A 100 -12.51 -17.79 5.57
C GLU A 100 -11.47 -16.69 5.82
N TYR A 101 -11.41 -16.15 7.03
CA TYR A 101 -10.61 -14.97 7.38
C TYR A 101 -9.36 -15.29 8.21
N GLY A 102 -9.29 -16.48 8.80
CA GLY A 102 -8.20 -16.90 9.68
C GLY A 102 -8.29 -16.36 11.10
N GLU A 103 -7.21 -16.57 11.83
CA GLU A 103 -7.00 -15.96 13.14
C GLU A 103 -6.46 -14.53 12.98
N TYR A 104 -6.49 -13.77 14.09
CA TYR A 104 -5.86 -12.44 14.09
C TYR A 104 -4.40 -12.53 13.67
N ASP A 105 -3.99 -11.60 12.81
CA ASP A 105 -2.65 -11.51 12.22
C ASP A 105 -2.24 -12.68 11.29
N GLU A 106 -3.10 -13.66 11.02
CA GLU A 106 -2.78 -14.78 10.11
C GLU A 106 -2.54 -14.27 8.68
N ALA A 107 -3.37 -13.35 8.19
CA ALA A 107 -3.16 -12.72 6.88
C ALA A 107 -1.81 -11.99 6.80
N ARG A 108 -1.38 -11.30 7.87
CA ARG A 108 -0.05 -10.68 7.97
C ARG A 108 1.07 -11.72 7.94
N GLY A 109 0.85 -12.86 8.60
CA GLY A 109 1.79 -13.99 8.61
C GLY A 109 2.13 -14.47 7.20
N LEU A 110 1.15 -14.52 6.28
CA LEU A 110 1.38 -14.89 4.88
C LEU A 110 2.40 -13.97 4.18
N PHE A 111 2.33 -12.65 4.42
CA PHE A 111 3.30 -11.69 3.88
C PHE A 111 4.68 -11.81 4.54
N MET A 112 4.75 -12.14 5.83
CA MET A 112 6.02 -12.38 6.50
C MET A 112 6.73 -13.61 5.94
N GLU A 113 6.02 -14.70 5.68
CA GLU A 113 6.56 -15.89 5.02
C GLU A 113 7.05 -15.60 3.60
N ALA A 114 6.36 -14.73 2.87
CA ALA A 114 6.70 -14.35 1.51
C ALA A 114 7.91 -13.40 1.40
N GLN A 115 8.50 -12.94 2.52
CA GLN A 115 9.65 -12.03 2.51
C GLN A 115 10.87 -12.61 1.80
N SER A 116 11.09 -13.92 1.91
CA SER A 116 12.19 -14.61 1.21
C SER A 116 12.12 -14.51 -0.31
N GLN A 117 10.94 -14.17 -0.85
CA GLN A 117 10.66 -14.01 -2.27
C GLN A 117 10.66 -12.53 -2.72
N GLY A 118 11.24 -11.66 -1.89
CA GLY A 118 11.36 -10.23 -2.17
C GLY A 118 10.08 -9.43 -1.94
N ILE A 119 9.03 -10.02 -1.38
CA ILE A 119 7.78 -9.32 -1.05
C ILE A 119 7.95 -8.64 0.32
N ARG A 120 7.61 -7.36 0.40
CA ARG A 120 7.64 -6.53 1.61
C ARG A 120 6.29 -5.88 1.81
N PHE A 121 5.55 -6.34 2.81
CA PHE A 121 4.37 -5.63 3.29
C PHE A 121 4.83 -4.43 4.13
N LEU A 122 4.29 -3.26 3.82
CA LEU A 122 4.67 -2.01 4.45
C LEU A 122 3.52 -1.51 5.33
N ASP A 123 3.80 -1.37 6.60
CA ASP A 123 2.97 -0.58 7.49
C ASP A 123 3.16 0.91 7.21
N GLU A 124 2.31 1.75 7.79
CA GLU A 124 2.46 3.20 7.63
C GLU A 124 3.80 3.69 8.17
N GLY A 125 4.45 4.55 7.40
CA GLY A 125 5.73 5.16 7.77
C GLY A 125 6.77 5.14 6.67
N THR A 126 8.00 5.52 7.03
CA THR A 126 9.14 5.61 6.12
C THR A 126 9.94 4.32 6.08
N HIS A 127 10.19 3.82 4.88
CA HIS A 127 10.95 2.61 4.60
C HIS A 127 12.10 2.89 3.64
N ARG A 128 13.27 2.25 3.86
CA ARG A 128 14.47 2.45 3.05
C ARG A 128 14.98 1.13 2.51
N PHE A 129 15.27 1.10 1.21
CA PHE A 129 15.71 -0.10 0.50
C PHE A 129 16.98 0.16 -0.29
N LEU A 130 17.89 -0.81 -0.27
CA LEU A 130 18.99 -0.90 -1.22
C LEU A 130 18.51 -1.80 -2.38
N LEU A 131 18.54 -1.24 -3.58
CA LEU A 131 18.05 -1.93 -4.77
C LEU A 131 19.16 -2.78 -5.42
N GLY A 132 18.76 -3.85 -6.13
CA GLY A 132 19.71 -4.72 -6.84
C GLY A 132 20.52 -4.01 -7.93
N ASN A 133 20.04 -2.88 -8.46
CA ASN A 133 20.76 -2.04 -9.42
C ASN A 133 21.77 -1.06 -8.76
N GLY A 134 21.95 -1.14 -7.44
CA GLY A 134 22.86 -0.29 -6.65
C GLY A 134 22.26 1.06 -6.23
N GLY A 135 21.02 1.36 -6.61
CA GLY A 135 20.28 2.54 -6.14
C GLY A 135 19.75 2.36 -4.71
N THR A 136 19.38 3.47 -4.08
CA THR A 136 18.62 3.49 -2.84
C THR A 136 17.23 4.04 -3.11
N LEU A 137 16.22 3.51 -2.41
CA LEU A 137 14.84 3.96 -2.50
C LEU A 137 14.31 4.23 -1.09
N CYS A 138 13.92 5.46 -0.82
CA CYS A 138 13.22 5.88 0.38
C CYS A 138 11.74 6.09 0.05
N VAL A 139 10.86 5.32 0.66
CA VAL A 139 9.41 5.43 0.45
C VAL A 139 8.70 5.74 1.76
N TYR A 140 7.70 6.59 1.69
CA TYR A 140 6.69 6.70 2.72
C TYR A 140 5.45 5.91 2.25
N ALA A 141 4.96 5.02 3.10
CA ALA A 141 3.81 4.18 2.83
C ALA A 141 2.64 4.56 3.75
N SER A 142 1.41 4.58 3.25
CA SER A 142 0.20 4.71 4.06
C SER A 142 -0.99 4.04 3.36
N PRO A 143 -1.64 3.06 4.00
CA PRO A 143 -2.87 2.46 3.53
C PRO A 143 -4.10 3.34 3.80
N CYS A 144 -3.96 4.38 4.61
CA CYS A 144 -5.07 5.15 5.18
C CYS A 144 -5.85 5.95 4.14
N THR A 145 -7.18 5.81 4.17
CA THR A 145 -8.11 6.52 3.28
C THR A 145 -9.18 7.27 4.05
N PRO A 146 -9.62 8.48 3.60
CA PRO A 146 -10.74 9.16 4.22
C PRO A 146 -12.05 8.46 3.87
N SER A 147 -12.88 8.15 4.87
CA SER A 147 -14.19 7.52 4.67
C SER A 147 -15.16 7.86 5.80
N LEU A 148 -16.46 7.77 5.50
CA LEU A 148 -17.54 7.74 6.49
C LEU A 148 -17.92 6.29 6.86
N GLY A 149 -17.34 5.30 6.18
CA GLY A 149 -17.54 3.88 6.43
C GLY A 149 -16.60 3.34 7.51
N GLU A 150 -16.71 2.04 7.77
CA GLU A 150 -15.96 1.32 8.81
C GLU A 150 -15.21 0.13 8.22
N SER A 151 -14.53 0.33 7.10
CA SER A 151 -13.65 -0.67 6.49
C SER A 151 -12.21 -0.52 6.98
N GLY A 152 -11.29 -1.39 6.54
CA GLY A 152 -9.90 -1.35 6.97
C GLY A 152 -9.19 -0.05 6.62
N PHE A 153 -8.26 0.37 7.46
CA PHE A 153 -7.36 1.50 7.20
C PHE A 153 -8.08 2.82 6.84
N GLN A 154 -9.22 3.07 7.47
CA GLN A 154 -10.00 4.28 7.21
C GLN A 154 -9.96 5.25 8.39
N TYR A 155 -10.00 6.54 8.06
CA TYR A 155 -10.13 7.61 9.05
C TYR A 155 -11.29 8.53 8.67
N HIS A 156 -11.94 9.09 9.69
CA HIS A 156 -13.06 10.02 9.45
C HIS A 156 -12.54 11.32 8.82
N PRO A 157 -13.12 11.81 7.70
CA PRO A 157 -12.62 12.98 6.98
C PRO A 157 -12.50 14.26 7.83
N SER A 158 -13.39 14.43 8.84
CA SER A 158 -13.35 15.59 9.73
C SER A 158 -12.16 15.57 10.71
N GLN A 159 -11.57 14.39 10.96
CA GLN A 159 -10.41 14.25 11.84
C GLN A 159 -9.11 14.48 11.07
N GLY A 160 -9.14 14.25 9.76
CA GLY A 160 -7.94 14.26 8.94
C GLY A 160 -6.99 13.09 9.26
N HIS A 161 -5.88 13.05 8.56
CA HIS A 161 -4.81 12.10 8.81
C HIS A 161 -3.47 12.83 8.67
N PHE A 162 -2.54 12.55 9.59
CA PHE A 162 -1.23 13.16 9.58
C PHE A 162 -0.22 12.23 8.93
N TYR A 163 0.34 12.65 7.81
CA TYR A 163 1.37 11.93 7.08
C TYR A 163 2.75 12.48 7.47
N ASP A 164 3.53 11.70 8.24
CA ASP A 164 4.88 12.07 8.69
C ASP A 164 5.93 11.76 7.60
N ILE A 165 5.86 12.52 6.52
CA ILE A 165 6.70 12.31 5.34
C ILE A 165 8.03 13.03 5.52
N GLU A 166 9.14 12.28 5.57
CA GLU A 166 10.49 12.82 5.68
C GLU A 166 10.93 13.55 4.40
N GLU A 167 11.79 14.58 4.55
CA GLU A 167 12.25 15.41 3.42
C GLU A 167 13.04 14.65 2.36
N ASP A 168 13.70 13.55 2.73
CA ASP A 168 14.49 12.70 1.82
C ASP A 168 13.68 11.55 1.19
N THR A 169 12.36 11.55 1.34
CA THR A 169 11.45 10.59 0.72
C THR A 169 11.50 10.71 -0.81
N ASP A 170 11.84 9.63 -1.49
CA ASP A 170 11.87 9.58 -2.97
C ASP A 170 10.46 9.36 -3.54
N SER A 171 9.60 8.61 -2.85
CA SER A 171 8.25 8.25 -3.32
C SER A 171 7.29 8.11 -2.15
N VAL A 172 6.03 8.48 -2.37
CA VAL A 172 4.93 8.28 -1.42
C VAL A 172 3.96 7.28 -2.02
N ILE A 173 3.69 6.20 -1.29
CA ILE A 173 2.77 5.12 -1.68
C ILE A 173 1.53 5.25 -0.80
N THR A 174 0.38 5.56 -1.42
CA THR A 174 -0.90 5.64 -0.71
C THR A 174 -1.97 4.83 -1.44
N HIS A 175 -2.94 4.32 -0.69
CA HIS A 175 -4.11 3.67 -1.29
C HIS A 175 -5.11 4.71 -1.80
N GLY A 176 -5.37 5.79 -1.05
CA GLY A 176 -6.23 6.87 -1.49
C GLY A 176 -5.50 7.99 -2.25
N PRO A 177 -6.18 8.72 -3.17
CA PRO A 177 -5.60 9.86 -3.85
C PRO A 177 -5.44 11.05 -2.89
N PRO A 178 -4.44 11.94 -3.10
CA PRO A 178 -4.34 13.18 -2.35
C PRO A 178 -5.56 14.09 -2.60
N GLN A 179 -5.94 14.84 -1.57
CA GLN A 179 -7.05 15.79 -1.68
C GLN A 179 -6.84 16.78 -2.83
N GLY A 180 -7.87 16.96 -3.64
CA GLY A 180 -7.86 17.91 -4.78
C GLY A 180 -7.22 17.39 -6.06
N ILE A 181 -6.71 16.14 -6.07
CA ILE A 181 -6.18 15.50 -7.27
C ILE A 181 -7.09 14.32 -7.61
N MET A 182 -7.72 14.37 -8.81
CA MET A 182 -8.68 13.39 -9.34
C MET A 182 -9.95 13.14 -8.49
N GLY A 183 -10.14 13.86 -7.40
CA GLY A 183 -11.32 13.80 -6.55
C GLY A 183 -12.32 14.88 -6.92
N GLN A 184 -13.28 14.60 -7.78
CA GLN A 184 -14.57 15.27 -7.69
C GLN A 184 -15.34 14.58 -6.55
N ASN A 185 -15.49 15.22 -5.41
CA ASN A 185 -16.47 15.01 -4.33
C ASN A 185 -17.15 13.64 -4.15
N THR A 186 -16.65 12.58 -4.74
CA THR A 186 -17.14 11.22 -4.58
C THR A 186 -15.99 10.36 -4.09
N PHE A 187 -16.13 9.87 -2.87
CA PHE A 187 -15.25 8.88 -2.24
C PHE A 187 -15.29 7.55 -3.02
N THR A 188 -14.67 7.51 -4.16
CA THR A 188 -14.45 6.25 -4.87
C THR A 188 -13.01 5.84 -4.62
N GLY A 189 -12.84 4.87 -3.74
CA GLY A 189 -11.55 4.27 -3.43
C GLY A 189 -10.97 3.61 -4.68
N LYS A 190 -10.03 4.29 -5.32
CA LYS A 190 -9.14 3.70 -6.31
C LYS A 190 -7.73 4.14 -5.94
N GLY A 191 -6.90 3.18 -5.63
CA GLY A 191 -5.52 3.41 -5.24
C GLY A 191 -4.72 4.09 -6.35
N TRP A 192 -3.95 5.08 -5.96
CA TRP A 192 -3.07 5.80 -6.87
C TRP A 192 -1.69 5.90 -6.27
N LEU A 193 -0.69 5.64 -7.09
CA LEU A 193 0.69 5.98 -6.75
C LEU A 193 0.90 7.45 -7.10
N PHE A 194 1.19 8.28 -6.12
CA PHE A 194 1.84 9.56 -6.34
C PHE A 194 3.33 9.43 -6.07
N GLY A 195 4.07 9.03 -7.10
CA GLY A 195 5.49 9.19 -7.14
C GLY A 195 5.82 10.61 -7.60
N SER A 196 6.22 11.52 -6.70
CA SER A 196 7.07 12.62 -7.10
C SER A 196 8.46 12.03 -7.28
N LEU A 197 8.81 11.66 -8.49
CA LEU A 197 10.21 11.45 -8.86
C LEU A 197 10.90 12.82 -8.75
N ARG A 198 11.30 13.20 -7.55
CA ARG A 198 12.23 14.32 -7.39
C ARG A 198 13.58 13.89 -7.93
N SER A 199 13.84 14.22 -9.17
CA SER A 199 15.21 14.52 -9.56
C SER A 199 15.66 15.65 -8.64
N ARG A 200 16.60 15.38 -7.75
CA ARG A 200 17.10 16.37 -6.79
C ARG A 200 17.62 17.60 -7.54
N ARG A 201 16.80 18.66 -7.63
CA ARG A 201 17.31 20.02 -7.70
C ARG A 201 17.39 20.54 -6.28
N PRO A 202 18.44 21.27 -5.89
CA PRO A 202 18.49 21.89 -4.57
C PRO A 202 17.28 22.82 -4.45
N SER A 203 16.44 22.53 -3.46
CA SER A 203 15.17 23.19 -3.23
C SER A 203 15.37 24.52 -2.49
N THR A 204 14.80 25.57 -3.05
CA THR A 204 14.35 26.77 -2.30
C THR A 204 12.82 26.90 -2.40
N ALA A 205 12.09 25.81 -2.35
CA ALA A 205 10.63 25.86 -2.32
C ALA A 205 10.12 24.99 -1.14
N LYS A 206 9.60 25.66 -0.14
CA LYS A 206 8.84 25.05 0.96
C LYS A 206 7.61 24.35 0.38
N ALA A 207 7.43 23.09 0.72
CA ALA A 207 6.18 22.40 0.47
C ALA A 207 5.04 23.16 1.18
N PRO A 208 3.86 23.30 0.57
CA PRO A 208 2.73 23.91 1.27
C PRO A 208 2.29 22.96 2.38
N LEU A 209 2.48 23.40 3.63
CA LEU A 209 1.83 22.84 4.79
C LEU A 209 0.31 22.94 4.58
N LEU A 210 -0.36 21.82 4.40
CA LEU A 210 -1.80 21.75 4.54
C LEU A 210 -2.13 21.94 6.03
N ARG A 211 -2.23 23.20 6.45
CA ARG A 211 -2.84 23.54 7.73
C ARG A 211 -4.34 23.43 7.56
N SER A 212 -4.95 22.50 8.29
CA SER A 212 -6.36 22.57 8.62
C SER A 212 -6.58 23.85 9.43
N HIS A 213 -7.42 24.73 8.95
CA HIS A 213 -7.97 25.79 9.80
C HIS A 213 -9.30 25.33 10.42
N PRO A 214 -9.63 25.86 11.62
CA PRO A 214 -10.73 25.48 12.47
C PRO A 214 -12.12 25.72 11.84
#